data_1a30ab0041ffd8e79aa1e1808bad74a3
#
_entry.id   1a30ab0041ffd8e79aa1e1808bad74a3
#
_cell.length_a   1.000
_cell.length_b   1.000
_cell.length_c   1.000
_cell.angle_alpha   90.00
_cell.angle_beta   90.00
_cell.angle_gamma   90.00
#
_symmetry.space_group_name_H-M   'P 1'
#
loop_
_entity.id
_entity.type
_entity.pdbx_description
1 polymer ?
#
loop_
_entity_poly.entity_id
_entity_poly.type
_entity_poly.pdbx_seq_one_letter_code
_entity_poly.pdbx_strand_id
1 'polypeptide(L)'
;MKIPKDLRWELTGKTLGEGGQAQVFLVKDKNAEFDGVWALKALKRGEPGQAYERFSREVSAIKKLRHPNIISIIDSSLPGDDFPFYVMENIDGARPLKSIIKAERNPYYKNPIRSLWLFEQVCSALVACEKASPKIIHRDLSPSNILIKQDLTIKVIDFGLCQLQGHETITLIDEGVGTVNYMAPECESGSEDMIGIGADLYSAGKILWSAITGLNAFSRESPAFNAKSMPEMFPANPMTWHLHHIFEKTIRRDWRDRWGSAVEAEVVARRVLSLIESGYPPLEDIGPRCPICGVGELSGFEQSHAIFGNPNPRGIDSRQCTYCGICFPFNALKRRETLDKRKKLE
;
A
#
# COMPACT_ATOMS: atom_id res chain seq x y z
N MET A 1 12.48 -5.30 -29.14
CA MET A 1 11.15 -5.63 -29.70
C MET A 1 10.89 -4.77 -30.95
N LYS A 2 10.30 -5.34 -32.03
CA LYS A 2 9.89 -4.52 -33.21
C LYS A 2 8.42 -4.12 -33.01
N ILE A 3 8.17 -2.82 -32.97
CA ILE A 3 6.80 -2.28 -32.90
C ILE A 3 6.26 -2.21 -34.37
N PRO A 4 4.99 -2.56 -34.62
CA PRO A 4 4.37 -2.44 -35.90
C PRO A 4 4.45 -1.01 -36.46
N LYS A 5 4.78 -0.84 -37.76
CA LYS A 5 4.92 0.49 -38.38
C LYS A 5 3.58 1.20 -38.56
N ASP A 6 2.52 0.47 -38.66
CA ASP A 6 1.13 0.90 -38.82
C ASP A 6 0.45 1.23 -37.48
N LEU A 7 1.15 0.97 -36.36
CA LEU A 7 0.62 1.35 -35.06
C LEU A 7 0.38 2.86 -34.96
N ARG A 8 -0.76 3.28 -34.42
CA ARG A 8 -1.12 4.67 -34.15
C ARG A 8 -0.04 5.41 -33.35
N TRP A 9 0.64 4.70 -32.44
CA TRP A 9 1.59 5.24 -31.47
C TRP A 9 3.02 5.25 -32.02
N GLU A 10 3.65 6.43 -32.03
CA GLU A 10 5.03 6.64 -32.47
C GLU A 10 5.98 6.64 -31.27
N LEU A 11 7.07 5.86 -31.38
CA LEU A 11 8.13 5.86 -30.37
C LEU A 11 8.89 7.17 -30.36
N THR A 12 9.12 7.72 -29.16
CA THR A 12 10.01 8.88 -28.96
C THR A 12 11.48 8.49 -28.87
N GLY A 13 11.82 7.20 -28.94
CA GLY A 13 13.17 6.67 -28.74
C GLY A 13 13.54 6.42 -27.27
N LYS A 14 12.67 6.77 -26.29
CA LYS A 14 12.93 6.57 -24.87
C LYS A 14 12.19 5.34 -24.35
N THR A 15 12.91 4.43 -23.70
CA THR A 15 12.36 3.33 -22.93
C THR A 15 12.24 3.77 -21.46
N LEU A 16 11.06 3.57 -20.85
CA LEU A 16 10.77 3.91 -19.47
C LEU A 16 11.07 2.76 -18.52
N GLY A 17 10.96 1.52 -18.98
CA GLY A 17 11.23 0.32 -18.18
C GLY A 17 11.26 -0.94 -19.04
N GLU A 18 11.99 -1.94 -18.55
CA GLU A 18 12.04 -3.26 -19.15
C GLU A 18 11.96 -4.32 -18.06
N GLY A 19 10.95 -5.18 -18.13
CA GLY A 19 10.76 -6.34 -17.29
C GLY A 19 10.94 -7.65 -18.06
N GLY A 20 10.79 -8.79 -17.37
CA GLY A 20 10.89 -10.11 -17.99
C GLY A 20 9.88 -10.30 -19.14
N GLN A 21 8.63 -9.94 -18.92
CA GLN A 21 7.51 -10.22 -19.83
C GLN A 21 7.06 -9.02 -20.69
N ALA A 22 7.34 -7.78 -20.27
CA ALA A 22 6.90 -6.57 -20.96
C ALA A 22 7.99 -5.50 -21.02
N GLN A 23 7.80 -4.56 -21.96
CA GLN A 23 8.65 -3.38 -22.10
C GLN A 23 7.78 -2.12 -22.19
N VAL A 24 8.21 -1.03 -21.56
CA VAL A 24 7.47 0.23 -21.51
C VAL A 24 8.22 1.30 -22.30
N PHE A 25 7.55 1.91 -23.25
CA PHE A 25 8.08 2.93 -24.15
C PHE A 25 7.38 4.27 -23.94
N LEU A 26 8.09 5.35 -24.16
CA LEU A 26 7.47 6.66 -24.28
C LEU A 26 7.03 6.88 -25.72
N VAL A 27 5.77 7.24 -25.94
CA VAL A 27 5.13 7.35 -27.25
C VAL A 27 4.37 8.66 -27.42
N LYS A 28 4.11 9.01 -28.70
CA LYS A 28 3.20 10.09 -29.09
C LYS A 28 2.12 9.55 -30.01
N ASP A 29 0.96 10.18 -30.00
CA ASP A 29 -0.12 9.88 -30.93
C ASP A 29 0.16 10.47 -32.32
N LYS A 30 0.24 9.64 -33.38
CA LYS A 30 0.41 10.08 -34.78
C LYS A 30 -0.78 10.89 -35.26
N ASN A 31 -1.97 10.61 -34.73
CA ASN A 31 -3.23 11.24 -35.16
C ASN A 31 -3.51 12.54 -34.45
N ALA A 32 -2.67 12.92 -33.45
CA ALA A 32 -2.82 14.12 -32.63
C ALA A 32 -4.21 14.26 -31.92
N GLU A 33 -4.90 13.14 -31.67
CA GLU A 33 -6.12 13.12 -30.87
C GLU A 33 -5.80 13.20 -29.37
N PHE A 34 -4.64 12.70 -28.98
CA PHE A 34 -4.12 12.76 -27.62
C PHE A 34 -2.84 13.58 -27.58
N ASP A 35 -2.93 14.78 -27.04
CA ASP A 35 -1.78 15.66 -26.89
C ASP A 35 -0.76 15.12 -25.87
N GLY A 36 0.53 15.46 -26.09
CA GLY A 36 1.60 15.14 -25.17
C GLY A 36 2.28 13.79 -25.40
N VAL A 37 2.85 13.25 -24.32
CA VAL A 37 3.59 11.99 -24.33
C VAL A 37 2.95 10.99 -23.40
N TRP A 38 2.90 9.75 -23.82
CA TRP A 38 2.21 8.66 -23.16
C TRP A 38 3.15 7.48 -22.93
N ALA A 39 2.78 6.57 -22.05
CA ALA A 39 3.54 5.36 -21.80
C ALA A 39 2.84 4.15 -22.45
N LEU A 40 3.52 3.46 -23.37
CA LEU A 40 3.04 2.26 -24.02
C LEU A 40 3.73 1.04 -23.40
N LYS A 41 2.96 0.18 -22.70
CA LYS A 41 3.43 -1.12 -22.20
C LYS A 41 3.07 -2.18 -23.23
N ALA A 42 4.08 -2.86 -23.78
CA ALA A 42 3.91 -3.93 -24.73
C ALA A 42 4.45 -5.24 -24.19
N LEU A 43 3.71 -6.32 -24.44
CA LEU A 43 4.13 -7.68 -24.11
C LEU A 43 5.28 -8.10 -25.03
N LYS A 44 6.36 -8.65 -24.47
CA LYS A 44 7.43 -9.24 -25.27
C LYS A 44 6.89 -10.46 -26.02
N ARG A 45 7.27 -10.61 -27.30
CA ARG A 45 6.91 -11.80 -28.06
C ARG A 45 7.43 -13.04 -27.35
N GLY A 46 6.54 -13.89 -26.94
CA GLY A 46 6.76 -15.17 -26.33
C GLY A 46 5.54 -16.05 -26.60
N GLU A 47 5.57 -17.29 -26.20
CA GLU A 47 4.45 -18.21 -26.42
C GLU A 47 3.13 -17.63 -25.89
N PRO A 48 2.02 -17.76 -26.66
CA PRO A 48 0.69 -17.45 -26.17
C PRO A 48 0.40 -18.37 -24.97
N GLY A 49 0.16 -17.78 -23.82
CA GLY A 49 -0.05 -18.54 -22.60
C GLY A 49 -0.31 -17.61 -21.43
N GLN A 50 0.15 -18.00 -20.25
CA GLN A 50 -0.09 -17.28 -18.99
C GLN A 50 0.30 -15.78 -19.03
N ALA A 51 1.35 -15.42 -19.77
CA ALA A 51 1.78 -14.01 -19.90
C ALA A 51 0.74 -13.15 -20.62
N TYR A 52 0.14 -13.67 -21.69
CA TYR A 52 -0.93 -12.98 -22.42
C TYR A 52 -2.21 -12.87 -21.58
N GLU A 53 -2.59 -13.94 -20.88
CA GLU A 53 -3.77 -13.93 -20.03
C GLU A 53 -3.63 -12.93 -18.85
N ARG A 54 -2.45 -12.88 -18.21
CA ARG A 54 -2.14 -11.89 -17.18
C ARG A 54 -2.25 -10.47 -17.73
N PHE A 55 -1.65 -10.21 -18.88
CA PHE A 55 -1.70 -8.92 -19.55
C PHE A 55 -3.13 -8.50 -19.91
N SER A 56 -3.92 -9.41 -20.46
CA SER A 56 -5.33 -9.16 -20.80
C SER A 56 -6.19 -8.85 -19.56
N ARG A 57 -5.95 -9.56 -18.46
CA ARG A 57 -6.61 -9.28 -17.15
C ARG A 57 -6.22 -7.92 -16.62
N GLU A 58 -4.95 -7.56 -16.66
CA GLU A 58 -4.44 -6.24 -16.26
C GLU A 58 -5.19 -5.13 -17.00
N VAL A 59 -5.23 -5.20 -18.33
CA VAL A 59 -5.95 -4.22 -19.15
C VAL A 59 -7.42 -4.15 -18.76
N SER A 60 -8.08 -5.30 -18.62
CA SER A 60 -9.50 -5.38 -18.27
C SER A 60 -9.80 -4.81 -16.89
N ALA A 61 -8.92 -5.04 -15.91
CA ALA A 61 -9.07 -4.52 -14.57
C ALA A 61 -8.89 -2.99 -14.53
N ILE A 62 -7.80 -2.48 -15.09
CA ILE A 62 -7.50 -1.04 -15.06
C ILE A 62 -8.55 -0.24 -15.84
N LYS A 63 -9.03 -0.73 -16.98
CA LYS A 63 -10.08 -0.04 -17.76
C LYS A 63 -11.38 0.18 -17.00
N LYS A 64 -11.67 -0.65 -15.99
CA LYS A 64 -12.85 -0.53 -15.11
C LYS A 64 -12.64 0.46 -13.98
N LEU A 65 -11.39 0.81 -13.68
CA LEU A 65 -11.01 1.66 -12.56
C LEU A 65 -10.75 3.08 -13.05
N ARG A 66 -11.48 4.05 -12.48
CA ARG A 66 -11.22 5.48 -12.70
C ARG A 66 -11.00 6.12 -11.33
N HIS A 67 -9.74 6.31 -10.98
CA HIS A 67 -9.37 6.82 -9.66
C HIS A 67 -8.07 7.62 -9.72
N PRO A 68 -7.93 8.74 -9.00
CA PRO A 68 -6.73 9.58 -9.03
C PRO A 68 -5.45 8.84 -8.64
N ASN A 69 -5.55 7.83 -7.78
CA ASN A 69 -4.40 7.03 -7.33
C ASN A 69 -4.21 5.72 -8.10
N ILE A 70 -4.91 5.50 -9.21
CA ILE A 70 -4.72 4.36 -10.11
C ILE A 70 -4.32 4.87 -11.49
N ILE A 71 -3.42 4.15 -12.17
CA ILE A 71 -2.99 4.49 -13.53
C ILE A 71 -4.18 4.44 -14.49
N SER A 72 -4.26 5.39 -15.42
CA SER A 72 -5.34 5.44 -16.42
C SER A 72 -4.85 4.87 -17.76
N ILE A 73 -5.61 3.93 -18.34
CA ILE A 73 -5.41 3.43 -19.71
C ILE A 73 -6.29 4.25 -20.67
N ILE A 74 -5.69 4.73 -21.76
CA ILE A 74 -6.38 5.49 -22.81
C ILE A 74 -6.60 4.65 -24.08
N ASP A 75 -5.73 3.68 -24.35
CA ASP A 75 -5.80 2.84 -25.53
C ASP A 75 -5.24 1.45 -25.26
N SER A 76 -5.65 0.44 -26.03
CA SER A 76 -5.06 -0.91 -25.97
C SER A 76 -5.35 -1.68 -27.25
N SER A 77 -4.48 -2.64 -27.59
CA SER A 77 -4.73 -3.67 -28.58
C SER A 77 -6.04 -4.43 -28.31
N LEU A 78 -6.62 -4.97 -29.35
CA LEU A 78 -7.76 -5.89 -29.25
C LEU A 78 -7.28 -7.28 -28.78
N PRO A 79 -8.19 -8.06 -28.16
CA PRO A 79 -7.88 -9.46 -27.85
C PRO A 79 -7.53 -10.24 -29.12
N GLY A 80 -6.39 -10.94 -29.09
CA GLY A 80 -5.93 -11.76 -30.24
C GLY A 80 -4.98 -11.05 -31.17
N ASP A 81 -4.67 -9.77 -30.98
CA ASP A 81 -3.68 -9.06 -31.80
C ASP A 81 -2.27 -9.66 -31.60
N ASP A 82 -1.51 -9.70 -32.71
CA ASP A 82 -0.12 -10.19 -32.73
C ASP A 82 0.85 -9.35 -31.91
N PHE A 83 0.44 -8.12 -31.58
CA PHE A 83 1.20 -7.16 -30.78
C PHE A 83 0.36 -6.64 -29.60
N PRO A 84 0.29 -7.39 -28.50
CA PRO A 84 -0.46 -6.96 -27.33
C PRO A 84 0.21 -5.75 -26.65
N PHE A 85 -0.55 -4.66 -26.52
CA PHE A 85 -0.11 -3.44 -25.85
C PHE A 85 -1.27 -2.72 -25.16
N TYR A 86 -0.94 -1.84 -24.26
CA TYR A 86 -1.82 -0.76 -23.83
C TYR A 86 -1.05 0.55 -23.65
N VAL A 87 -1.77 1.65 -23.75
CA VAL A 87 -1.24 3.00 -23.58
C VAL A 87 -1.89 3.63 -22.37
N MET A 88 -1.05 4.16 -21.49
CA MET A 88 -1.43 4.74 -20.22
C MET A 88 -0.87 6.15 -20.06
N GLU A 89 -1.40 6.88 -19.10
CA GLU A 89 -0.85 8.19 -18.73
C GLU A 89 0.66 8.09 -18.45
N ASN A 90 1.43 9.00 -19.01
CA ASN A 90 2.82 9.18 -18.63
C ASN A 90 2.89 10.19 -17.48
N ILE A 91 3.53 9.80 -16.39
CA ILE A 91 3.66 10.65 -15.20
C ILE A 91 5.10 11.15 -15.16
N ASP A 92 5.30 12.34 -15.74
CA ASP A 92 6.63 12.90 -15.84
C ASP A 92 7.27 13.11 -14.46
N GLY A 93 8.53 12.71 -14.34
CA GLY A 93 9.29 12.79 -13.10
C GLY A 93 8.83 11.86 -11.97
N ALA A 94 7.80 11.03 -12.18
CA ALA A 94 7.42 10.05 -11.19
C ALA A 94 8.47 8.94 -11.03
N ARG A 95 8.62 8.45 -9.80
CA ARG A 95 9.60 7.41 -9.46
C ARG A 95 8.91 6.27 -8.72
N PRO A 96 9.34 5.01 -8.94
CA PRO A 96 8.88 3.89 -8.11
C PRO A 96 9.18 4.14 -6.62
N LEU A 97 8.22 3.88 -5.76
CA LEU A 97 8.38 4.00 -4.30
C LEU A 97 9.59 3.19 -3.79
N LYS A 98 9.87 2.03 -4.42
CA LYS A 98 11.05 1.21 -4.11
C LYS A 98 12.37 2.00 -4.20
N SER A 99 12.51 2.88 -5.21
CA SER A 99 13.69 3.72 -5.37
C SER A 99 13.76 4.86 -4.35
N ILE A 100 12.59 5.35 -3.91
CA ILE A 100 12.48 6.43 -2.94
C ILE A 100 12.79 5.92 -1.53
N ILE A 101 12.29 4.74 -1.16
CA ILE A 101 12.57 4.11 0.15
C ILE A 101 14.10 3.94 0.35
N LYS A 102 14.81 3.59 -0.72
CA LYS A 102 16.26 3.36 -0.70
C LYS A 102 17.12 4.63 -0.87
N ALA A 103 16.48 5.76 -1.18
CA ALA A 103 17.21 7.01 -1.39
C ALA A 103 17.68 7.59 -0.06
N GLU A 104 18.85 8.29 -0.06
CA GLU A 104 19.35 9.02 1.11
C GLU A 104 18.32 10.01 1.66
N ARG A 105 17.56 10.64 0.77
CA ARG A 105 16.47 11.57 1.11
C ARG A 105 15.12 10.90 0.92
N ASN A 106 14.83 9.87 1.71
CA ASN A 106 13.50 9.28 1.78
C ASN A 106 12.54 10.22 2.54
N PRO A 107 11.52 10.81 1.89
CA PRO A 107 10.62 11.77 2.55
C PRO A 107 9.73 11.13 3.61
N TYR A 108 9.59 9.81 3.59
CA TYR A 108 8.78 9.03 4.53
C TYR A 108 9.57 8.58 5.76
N TYR A 109 10.90 8.53 5.67
CA TYR A 109 11.75 8.03 6.76
C TYR A 109 11.53 8.82 8.05
N LYS A 110 11.15 8.13 9.11
CA LYS A 110 10.81 8.71 10.43
C LYS A 110 9.70 9.79 10.39
N ASN A 111 8.96 9.89 9.30
CA ASN A 111 7.89 10.87 9.14
C ASN A 111 6.52 10.18 9.10
N PRO A 112 5.82 10.05 10.24
CA PRO A 112 4.56 9.33 10.31
C PRO A 112 3.44 10.01 9.52
N ILE A 113 3.43 11.34 9.43
CA ILE A 113 2.41 12.09 8.69
C ILE A 113 2.48 11.75 7.20
N ARG A 114 3.66 11.89 6.59
CA ARG A 114 3.85 11.55 5.17
C ARG A 114 3.64 10.07 4.88
N SER A 115 4.05 9.20 5.80
CA SER A 115 3.88 7.76 5.67
C SER A 115 2.40 7.36 5.76
N LEU A 116 1.61 7.97 6.64
CA LEU A 116 0.16 7.77 6.70
C LEU A 116 -0.55 8.34 5.48
N TRP A 117 -0.11 9.47 4.98
CA TRP A 117 -0.66 10.04 3.75
C TRP A 117 -0.42 9.12 2.54
N LEU A 118 0.78 8.50 2.45
CA LEU A 118 1.04 7.45 1.47
C LEU A 118 0.06 6.27 1.64
N PHE A 119 -0.10 5.78 2.87
CA PHE A 119 -0.97 4.64 3.17
C PHE A 119 -2.45 4.96 2.87
N GLU A 120 -2.93 6.15 3.21
CA GLU A 120 -4.28 6.62 2.90
C GLU A 120 -4.55 6.60 1.39
N GLN A 121 -3.63 7.12 0.58
CA GLN A 121 -3.77 7.11 -0.88
C GLN A 121 -3.79 5.69 -1.45
N VAL A 122 -2.99 4.77 -0.89
CA VAL A 122 -3.05 3.34 -1.25
C VAL A 122 -4.41 2.76 -0.89
N CYS A 123 -4.92 3.01 0.32
CA CYS A 123 -6.24 2.55 0.73
C CYS A 123 -7.34 3.13 -0.17
N SER A 124 -7.24 4.40 -0.57
CA SER A 124 -8.19 5.03 -1.49
C SER A 124 -8.24 4.33 -2.85
N ALA A 125 -7.09 3.92 -3.39
CA ALA A 125 -7.04 3.09 -4.60
C ALA A 125 -7.69 1.72 -4.37
N LEU A 126 -7.42 1.08 -3.23
CA LEU A 126 -8.02 -0.21 -2.88
C LEU A 126 -9.54 -0.12 -2.66
N VAL A 127 -10.05 1.00 -2.17
CA VAL A 127 -11.50 1.26 -2.10
C VAL A 127 -12.14 1.26 -3.48
N ALA A 128 -11.48 1.84 -4.49
CA ALA A 128 -11.96 1.79 -5.87
C ALA A 128 -11.96 0.34 -6.41
N CYS A 129 -10.94 -0.45 -6.08
CA CYS A 129 -10.87 -1.86 -6.44
C CYS A 129 -11.99 -2.67 -5.77
N GLU A 130 -12.24 -2.43 -4.49
CA GLU A 130 -13.30 -3.11 -3.71
C GLU A 130 -14.70 -2.77 -4.22
N LYS A 131 -14.93 -1.53 -4.68
CA LYS A 131 -16.20 -1.06 -5.23
C LYS A 131 -16.43 -1.48 -6.69
N ALA A 132 -15.42 -1.97 -7.39
CA ALA A 132 -15.57 -2.43 -8.77
C ALA A 132 -16.50 -3.64 -8.87
N SER A 133 -17.13 -3.83 -10.03
CA SER A 133 -17.97 -4.99 -10.31
C SER A 133 -17.47 -5.71 -11.57
N PRO A 134 -16.96 -6.95 -11.45
CA PRO A 134 -16.64 -7.67 -10.20
C PRO A 134 -15.55 -6.95 -9.39
N LYS A 135 -15.45 -7.25 -8.09
CA LYS A 135 -14.37 -6.73 -7.22
C LYS A 135 -13.01 -7.13 -7.78
N ILE A 136 -12.04 -6.23 -7.63
CA ILE A 136 -10.66 -6.43 -8.09
C ILE A 136 -9.76 -6.54 -6.87
N ILE A 137 -8.96 -7.59 -6.79
CA ILE A 137 -7.90 -7.77 -5.81
C ILE A 137 -6.58 -7.67 -6.56
N HIS A 138 -5.69 -6.78 -6.13
CA HIS A 138 -4.43 -6.47 -6.85
C HIS A 138 -3.42 -7.63 -6.77
N ARG A 139 -3.24 -8.24 -5.60
CA ARG A 139 -2.40 -9.40 -5.28
C ARG A 139 -0.88 -9.21 -5.41
N ASP A 140 -0.44 -8.18 -6.11
CA ASP A 140 0.98 -7.84 -6.29
C ASP A 140 1.28 -6.40 -5.88
N LEU A 141 0.64 -5.94 -4.82
CA LEU A 141 0.91 -4.60 -4.30
C LEU A 141 2.27 -4.58 -3.61
N SER A 142 3.18 -3.78 -4.16
CA SER A 142 4.57 -3.65 -3.66
C SER A 142 5.12 -2.24 -3.95
N PRO A 143 6.23 -1.83 -3.33
CA PRO A 143 6.84 -0.54 -3.63
C PRO A 143 7.31 -0.37 -5.09
N SER A 144 7.44 -1.45 -5.86
CA SER A 144 7.74 -1.39 -7.29
C SER A 144 6.54 -0.96 -8.10
N ASN A 145 5.33 -1.29 -7.64
CA ASN A 145 4.06 -1.08 -8.32
C ASN A 145 3.32 0.18 -7.84
N ILE A 146 4.04 1.09 -7.16
CA ILE A 146 3.56 2.42 -6.76
C ILE A 146 4.50 3.47 -7.30
N LEU A 147 4.00 4.35 -8.18
CA LEU A 147 4.72 5.54 -8.64
C LEU A 147 4.42 6.71 -7.72
N ILE A 148 5.45 7.47 -7.37
CA ILE A 148 5.35 8.67 -6.55
C ILE A 148 5.66 9.89 -7.42
N LYS A 149 4.76 10.85 -7.45
CA LYS A 149 4.93 12.14 -8.10
C LYS A 149 5.74 13.11 -7.20
N GLN A 150 6.16 14.24 -7.76
CA GLN A 150 6.92 15.25 -7.03
C GLN A 150 6.15 15.84 -5.84
N ASP A 151 4.83 15.94 -5.94
CA ASP A 151 3.92 16.39 -4.88
C ASP A 151 3.58 15.30 -3.85
N LEU A 152 4.23 14.15 -3.93
CA LEU A 152 4.00 12.95 -3.12
C LEU A 152 2.62 12.29 -3.36
N THR A 153 1.87 12.67 -4.38
CA THR A 153 0.71 11.89 -4.81
C THR A 153 1.16 10.61 -5.48
N ILE A 154 0.34 9.56 -5.40
CA ILE A 154 0.72 8.24 -5.91
C ILE A 154 -0.12 7.80 -7.11
N LYS A 155 0.44 6.84 -7.84
CA LYS A 155 -0.29 6.02 -8.80
C LYS A 155 0.05 4.55 -8.59
N VAL A 156 -0.97 3.73 -8.31
CA VAL A 156 -0.86 2.27 -8.33
C VAL A 156 -0.86 1.80 -9.77
N ILE A 157 0.11 0.96 -10.10
CA ILE A 157 0.32 0.41 -11.44
C ILE A 157 0.41 -1.12 -11.37
N ASP A 158 0.36 -1.76 -12.50
CA ASP A 158 0.65 -3.20 -12.68
C ASP A 158 -0.35 -4.14 -11.96
N PHE A 159 -1.52 -4.30 -12.58
CA PHE A 159 -2.57 -5.22 -12.12
C PHE A 159 -2.43 -6.63 -12.74
N GLY A 160 -1.23 -7.02 -13.19
CA GLY A 160 -1.00 -8.26 -13.94
C GLY A 160 -1.30 -9.55 -13.17
N LEU A 161 -1.29 -9.50 -11.83
CA LEU A 161 -1.69 -10.62 -10.97
C LEU A 161 -3.08 -10.44 -10.36
N CYS A 162 -3.82 -9.40 -10.77
CA CYS A 162 -5.12 -9.14 -10.19
C CYS A 162 -6.09 -10.31 -10.38
N GLN A 163 -6.90 -10.53 -9.36
CA GLN A 163 -8.02 -11.47 -9.38
C GLN A 163 -9.32 -10.69 -9.55
N LEU A 164 -10.12 -11.09 -10.52
CA LEU A 164 -11.52 -10.69 -10.62
C LEU A 164 -12.34 -11.73 -9.86
N GLN A 165 -13.10 -11.32 -8.88
CA GLN A 165 -13.91 -12.25 -8.06
C GLN A 165 -14.85 -13.07 -8.96
N GLY A 166 -14.75 -14.41 -8.85
CA GLY A 166 -15.51 -15.36 -9.69
C GLY A 166 -14.77 -15.88 -10.93
N HIS A 167 -13.48 -15.57 -11.12
CA HIS A 167 -12.64 -16.11 -12.19
C HIS A 167 -11.48 -16.94 -11.63
N GLU A 168 -11.06 -17.97 -12.36
CA GLU A 168 -9.93 -18.85 -11.98
C GLU A 168 -8.61 -18.10 -11.81
N THR A 169 -7.80 -18.55 -10.87
CA THR A 169 -6.50 -17.95 -10.52
C THR A 169 -5.39 -18.50 -11.40
N ILE A 170 -4.49 -17.62 -11.86
CA ILE A 170 -3.24 -18.05 -12.48
C ILE A 170 -2.19 -18.20 -11.38
N THR A 171 -1.55 -19.38 -11.33
CA THR A 171 -0.52 -19.72 -10.33
C THR A 171 0.69 -18.79 -10.46
N LEU A 172 1.21 -18.34 -9.29
CA LEU A 172 2.41 -17.51 -9.19
C LEU A 172 3.65 -18.36 -9.52
N ILE A 173 4.16 -18.27 -10.72
CA ILE A 173 5.46 -18.82 -11.11
C ILE A 173 6.30 -17.63 -11.59
N ASP A 174 7.46 -17.41 -10.93
CA ASP A 174 8.49 -16.46 -11.36
C ASP A 174 8.43 -15.01 -10.82
N GLU A 175 8.30 -14.81 -9.53
CA GLU A 175 8.49 -13.48 -8.92
C GLU A 175 9.87 -13.33 -8.27
N GLY A 176 10.54 -12.21 -8.59
CA GLY A 176 11.86 -11.88 -8.03
C GLY A 176 11.83 -11.80 -6.50
N VAL A 177 12.89 -12.28 -5.87
CA VAL A 177 13.12 -12.46 -4.41
C VAL A 177 12.68 -11.27 -3.50
N GLY A 178 12.39 -10.09 -4.06
CA GLY A 178 12.03 -8.89 -3.28
C GLY A 178 10.53 -8.64 -3.11
N THR A 179 9.68 -9.13 -4.00
CA THR A 179 8.22 -8.89 -3.99
C THR A 179 7.52 -9.82 -3.00
N VAL A 180 8.04 -11.02 -2.82
CA VAL A 180 7.54 -12.05 -1.90
C VAL A 180 7.34 -11.54 -0.46
N ASN A 181 8.18 -10.61 0.01
CA ASN A 181 8.08 -10.06 1.36
C ASN A 181 6.84 -9.18 1.59
N TYR A 182 6.19 -8.70 0.52
CA TYR A 182 4.98 -7.89 0.60
C TYR A 182 3.70 -8.70 0.43
N MET A 183 3.79 -9.89 -0.16
CA MET A 183 2.65 -10.75 -0.46
C MET A 183 2.04 -11.36 0.82
N ALA A 184 0.72 -11.41 0.88
CA ALA A 184 0.00 -12.02 2.00
C ALA A 184 0.16 -13.54 2.00
N PRO A 185 0.21 -14.18 3.20
CA PRO A 185 0.43 -15.62 3.31
C PRO A 185 -0.57 -16.50 2.55
N GLU A 186 -1.84 -16.11 2.53
CA GLU A 186 -2.90 -16.83 1.82
C GLU A 186 -2.74 -16.80 0.30
N CYS A 187 -2.05 -15.81 -0.24
CA CYS A 187 -1.76 -15.74 -1.68
C CYS A 187 -0.77 -16.82 -2.14
N GLU A 188 0.01 -17.42 -1.22
CA GLU A 188 0.90 -18.54 -1.54
C GLU A 188 0.20 -19.90 -1.46
N SER A 189 -0.74 -20.06 -0.51
CA SER A 189 -1.38 -21.33 -0.22
C SER A 189 -2.42 -21.75 -1.27
N GLY A 190 -2.77 -20.89 -2.22
CA GLY A 190 -3.63 -21.21 -3.35
C GLY A 190 -5.11 -21.38 -3.02
N SER A 191 -5.56 -21.10 -1.80
CA SER A 191 -6.98 -21.17 -1.43
C SER A 191 -7.71 -19.92 -1.88
N GLU A 192 -8.31 -19.96 -3.06
CA GLU A 192 -8.98 -18.83 -3.70
C GLU A 192 -10.05 -18.16 -2.83
N ASP A 193 -10.81 -18.95 -2.09
CA ASP A 193 -11.89 -18.48 -1.21
C ASP A 193 -11.39 -17.59 -0.06
N MET A 194 -10.11 -17.64 0.26
CA MET A 194 -9.51 -16.84 1.33
C MET A 194 -8.89 -15.52 0.84
N ILE A 195 -8.72 -15.36 -0.48
CA ILE A 195 -8.08 -14.19 -1.05
C ILE A 195 -9.11 -13.08 -1.25
N GLY A 196 -8.99 -12.04 -0.47
CA GLY A 196 -9.83 -10.84 -0.53
C GLY A 196 -9.01 -9.57 -0.39
N ILE A 197 -9.69 -8.44 -0.23
CA ILE A 197 -9.06 -7.12 -0.05
C ILE A 197 -8.08 -7.11 1.14
N GLY A 198 -8.27 -7.97 2.12
CA GLY A 198 -7.35 -8.16 3.25
C GLY A 198 -5.93 -8.56 2.83
N ALA A 199 -5.75 -9.22 1.67
CA ALA A 199 -4.44 -9.53 1.12
C ALA A 199 -3.70 -8.26 0.65
N ASP A 200 -4.41 -7.36 -0.03
CA ASP A 200 -3.85 -6.08 -0.47
C ASP A 200 -3.59 -5.15 0.72
N LEU A 201 -4.45 -5.18 1.75
CA LEU A 201 -4.23 -4.44 2.99
C LEU A 201 -2.99 -4.93 3.76
N TYR A 202 -2.71 -6.25 3.73
CA TYR A 202 -1.45 -6.77 4.27
C TYR A 202 -0.25 -6.18 3.54
N SER A 203 -0.28 -6.17 2.21
CA SER A 203 0.77 -5.59 1.39
C SER A 203 0.92 -4.09 1.66
N ALA A 204 -0.18 -3.35 1.77
CA ALA A 204 -0.19 -1.92 2.10
C ALA A 204 0.46 -1.65 3.48
N GLY A 205 0.18 -2.46 4.49
CA GLY A 205 0.84 -2.39 5.80
C GLY A 205 2.35 -2.60 5.72
N LYS A 206 2.80 -3.58 4.94
CA LYS A 206 4.24 -3.83 4.69
C LYS A 206 4.91 -2.68 3.95
N ILE A 207 4.22 -2.06 3.01
CA ILE A 207 4.69 -0.87 2.27
C ILE A 207 4.83 0.32 3.23
N LEU A 208 3.84 0.56 4.09
CA LEU A 208 3.91 1.60 5.13
C LEU A 208 5.11 1.39 6.05
N TRP A 209 5.32 0.15 6.51
CA TRP A 209 6.46 -0.18 7.36
C TRP A 209 7.79 0.10 6.64
N SER A 210 7.93 -0.31 5.37
CA SER A 210 9.13 -0.04 4.59
C SER A 210 9.37 1.45 4.34
N ALA A 211 8.32 2.21 4.10
CA ALA A 211 8.42 3.66 3.87
C ALA A 211 8.95 4.39 5.12
N ILE A 212 8.37 4.13 6.31
CA ILE A 212 8.74 4.82 7.55
C ILE A 212 10.12 4.39 8.07
N THR A 213 10.54 3.13 7.82
CA THR A 213 11.81 2.60 8.31
C THR A 213 12.95 2.76 7.34
N GLY A 214 12.69 2.96 6.05
CA GLY A 214 13.70 2.96 4.99
C GLY A 214 14.27 1.57 4.69
N LEU A 215 13.70 0.50 5.26
CA LEU A 215 14.17 -0.87 5.12
C LEU A 215 13.28 -1.67 4.16
N ASN A 216 13.84 -2.74 3.58
CA ASN A 216 12.99 -3.74 2.90
C ASN A 216 12.06 -4.42 3.92
N ALA A 217 10.84 -4.75 3.50
CA ALA A 217 9.93 -5.47 4.37
C ALA A 217 10.57 -6.77 4.87
N PHE A 218 10.31 -7.11 6.12
CA PHE A 218 10.75 -8.35 6.73
C PHE A 218 10.03 -9.56 6.11
N SER A 219 10.67 -10.74 6.16
CA SER A 219 10.06 -11.96 5.63
C SER A 219 8.78 -12.32 6.40
N ARG A 220 7.89 -13.09 5.76
CA ARG A 220 6.64 -13.57 6.37
C ARG A 220 6.87 -14.48 7.56
N GLU A 221 7.97 -15.23 7.53
CA GLU A 221 8.34 -16.22 8.54
C GLU A 221 9.03 -15.58 9.76
N SER A 222 9.35 -14.28 9.70
CA SER A 222 10.02 -13.63 10.81
C SER A 222 9.07 -13.49 12.00
N PRO A 223 9.28 -14.23 13.09
CA PRO A 223 8.53 -14.05 14.34
C PRO A 223 8.87 -12.71 15.03
N ALA A 224 9.81 -11.96 14.46
CA ALA A 224 10.42 -10.77 15.06
C ALA A 224 9.68 -9.48 14.70
N PHE A 225 8.36 -9.51 14.46
CA PHE A 225 7.59 -8.28 14.31
C PHE A 225 7.74 -7.38 15.56
N ASN A 226 7.84 -7.98 16.74
CA ASN A 226 8.04 -7.26 18.01
C ASN A 226 9.35 -6.47 18.05
N ALA A 227 10.45 -7.07 17.57
CA ALA A 227 11.74 -6.38 17.49
C ALA A 227 11.79 -5.28 16.43
N LYS A 228 10.73 -5.20 15.59
CA LYS A 228 10.56 -4.22 14.51
C LYS A 228 9.37 -3.31 14.74
N SER A 229 8.88 -3.23 15.97
CA SER A 229 7.82 -2.30 16.36
C SER A 229 8.32 -0.85 16.34
N MET A 230 7.41 0.07 16.15
CA MET A 230 7.77 1.50 16.09
C MET A 230 8.44 2.01 17.39
N PRO A 231 7.99 1.62 18.60
CA PRO A 231 8.67 1.98 19.83
C PRO A 231 10.12 1.47 19.91
N GLU A 232 10.39 0.26 19.43
CA GLU A 232 11.74 -0.30 19.41
C GLU A 232 12.64 0.39 18.39
N MET A 233 12.12 0.66 17.20
CA MET A 233 12.88 1.28 16.12
C MET A 233 13.06 2.78 16.31
N PHE A 234 12.08 3.46 16.88
CA PHE A 234 12.06 4.92 17.01
C PHE A 234 11.67 5.36 18.43
N PRO A 235 12.44 4.99 19.46
CA PRO A 235 12.10 5.29 20.85
C PRO A 235 12.05 6.81 21.14
N ALA A 236 12.79 7.61 20.37
CA ALA A 236 12.79 9.07 20.50
C ALA A 236 11.72 9.78 19.65
N ASN A 237 10.93 9.04 18.86
CA ASN A 237 9.88 9.61 18.01
C ASN A 237 8.53 8.95 18.30
N PRO A 238 7.86 9.34 19.39
CA PRO A 238 6.60 8.70 19.81
C PRO A 238 5.46 8.88 18.80
N MET A 239 5.53 9.86 17.90
CA MET A 239 4.53 10.04 16.84
C MET A 239 4.47 8.84 15.88
N THR A 240 5.59 8.16 15.68
CA THR A 240 5.64 6.94 14.85
C THR A 240 4.90 5.77 15.51
N TRP A 241 4.72 5.79 16.85
CA TRP A 241 4.11 4.68 17.57
C TRP A 241 2.63 4.52 17.21
N HIS A 242 1.95 5.59 16.79
CA HIS A 242 0.56 5.50 16.32
C HIS A 242 0.38 4.61 15.10
N LEU A 243 1.46 4.35 14.32
CA LEU A 243 1.39 3.47 13.15
C LEU A 243 1.13 2.01 13.54
N HIS A 244 1.38 1.60 14.80
CA HIS A 244 1.09 0.23 15.21
C HIS A 244 -0.39 -0.09 15.09
N HIS A 245 -1.29 0.89 15.22
CA HIS A 245 -2.73 0.69 15.02
C HIS A 245 -3.06 0.18 13.61
N ILE A 246 -2.30 0.67 12.62
CA ILE A 246 -2.41 0.22 11.23
C ILE A 246 -1.79 -1.18 11.10
N PHE A 247 -0.58 -1.37 11.61
CA PHE A 247 0.14 -2.64 11.48
C PHE A 247 -0.60 -3.80 12.14
N GLU A 248 -1.23 -3.53 13.29
CA GLU A 248 -1.99 -4.54 14.03
C GLU A 248 -3.19 -5.09 13.26
N LYS A 249 -3.76 -4.30 12.35
CA LYS A 249 -4.92 -4.69 11.54
C LYS A 249 -4.57 -4.98 10.08
N THR A 250 -3.33 -4.81 9.68
CA THR A 250 -2.89 -5.11 8.32
C THR A 250 -1.90 -6.27 8.27
N ILE A 251 -0.85 -6.27 9.12
CA ILE A 251 0.23 -7.26 9.09
C ILE A 251 -0.11 -8.42 10.04
N ARG A 252 -1.19 -9.13 9.79
CA ARG A 252 -1.59 -10.35 10.50
C ARG A 252 -1.43 -11.56 9.60
N ARG A 253 -0.97 -12.68 10.16
CA ARG A 253 -0.85 -13.95 9.42
C ARG A 253 -2.22 -14.46 9.01
N ASP A 254 -3.17 -14.47 9.96
CA ASP A 254 -4.55 -14.85 9.69
C ASP A 254 -5.28 -13.65 9.06
N TRP A 255 -5.84 -13.87 7.87
CA TRP A 255 -6.58 -12.84 7.14
C TRP A 255 -7.82 -12.37 7.89
N ARG A 256 -8.41 -13.22 8.76
CA ARG A 256 -9.60 -12.91 9.59
C ARG A 256 -9.32 -11.87 10.66
N ASP A 257 -8.07 -11.72 11.08
CA ASP A 257 -7.65 -10.73 12.06
C ASP A 257 -7.41 -9.34 11.45
N ARG A 258 -7.42 -9.23 10.12
CA ARG A 258 -7.24 -7.98 9.38
C ARG A 258 -8.57 -7.26 9.20
N TRP A 259 -8.51 -6.02 8.75
CA TRP A 259 -9.71 -5.34 8.26
C TRP A 259 -10.30 -6.09 7.07
N GLY A 260 -11.64 -6.22 7.07
CA GLY A 260 -12.38 -6.84 5.98
C GLY A 260 -12.68 -5.90 4.82
N SER A 261 -12.37 -4.60 4.95
CA SER A 261 -12.67 -3.57 3.96
C SER A 261 -11.57 -2.52 3.86
N ALA A 262 -11.27 -2.08 2.65
CA ALA A 262 -10.36 -0.96 2.40
C ALA A 262 -10.94 0.37 2.88
N VAL A 263 -12.27 0.52 2.90
CA VAL A 263 -12.95 1.70 3.45
C VAL A 263 -12.66 1.86 4.93
N GLU A 264 -12.69 0.76 5.69
CA GLU A 264 -12.38 0.77 7.13
C GLU A 264 -10.92 1.22 7.35
N ALA A 265 -9.98 0.66 6.59
CA ALA A 265 -8.56 1.01 6.66
C ALA A 265 -8.31 2.50 6.34
N GLU A 266 -8.96 3.03 5.29
CA GLU A 266 -8.87 4.44 4.90
C GLU A 266 -9.39 5.37 6.00
N VAL A 267 -10.54 5.06 6.58
CA VAL A 267 -11.14 5.85 7.67
C VAL A 267 -10.24 5.88 8.89
N VAL A 268 -9.68 4.73 9.29
CA VAL A 268 -8.75 4.67 10.42
C VAL A 268 -7.47 5.44 10.13
N ALA A 269 -6.91 5.31 8.92
CA ALA A 269 -5.70 6.05 8.53
C ALA A 269 -5.89 7.56 8.66
N ARG A 270 -7.00 8.11 8.18
CA ARG A 270 -7.34 9.54 8.30
C ARG A 270 -7.48 10.00 9.76
N ARG A 271 -8.08 9.17 10.59
CA ARG A 271 -8.23 9.48 12.02
C ARG A 271 -6.90 9.45 12.74
N VAL A 272 -6.04 8.47 12.47
CA VAL A 272 -4.67 8.43 13.02
C VAL A 272 -3.87 9.64 12.55
N LEU A 273 -3.99 10.03 11.28
CA LEU A 273 -3.34 11.23 10.74
C LEU A 273 -3.79 12.49 11.51
N SER A 274 -5.09 12.70 11.64
CA SER A 274 -5.65 13.84 12.40
C SER A 274 -5.20 13.85 13.86
N LEU A 275 -5.10 12.67 14.49
CA LEU A 275 -4.60 12.54 15.86
C LEU A 275 -3.13 12.98 15.98
N ILE A 276 -2.29 12.58 15.00
CA ILE A 276 -0.88 12.98 14.97
C ILE A 276 -0.73 14.48 14.72
N GLU A 277 -1.48 15.04 13.78
CA GLU A 277 -1.45 16.46 13.43
C GLU A 277 -1.92 17.36 14.56
N SER A 278 -2.96 16.98 15.29
CA SER A 278 -3.43 17.70 16.47
C SER A 278 -2.49 17.56 17.65
N GLY A 279 -1.49 16.70 17.53
CA GLY A 279 -0.46 16.48 18.53
C GLY A 279 -1.02 15.90 19.83
N TYR A 280 -1.49 14.72 19.89
CA TYR A 280 -2.06 14.00 21.07
C TYR A 280 -3.05 14.84 21.89
N PRO A 281 -4.31 14.49 21.95
CA PRO A 281 -5.20 15.13 22.91
C PRO A 281 -4.62 14.93 24.33
N PRO A 282 -4.66 15.94 25.21
CA PRO A 282 -4.43 15.73 26.62
C PRO A 282 -5.24 14.55 27.13
N LEU A 283 -4.73 13.81 28.12
CA LEU A 283 -5.45 12.66 28.71
C LEU A 283 -6.85 13.05 29.23
N GLU A 284 -7.01 14.28 29.62
CA GLU A 284 -8.26 14.88 30.10
C GLU A 284 -9.30 15.03 28.98
N ASP A 285 -8.85 15.20 27.73
CA ASP A 285 -9.71 15.35 26.54
C ASP A 285 -10.01 14.03 25.82
N ILE A 286 -9.33 12.94 26.19
CA ILE A 286 -9.71 11.60 25.73
C ILE A 286 -10.93 11.19 26.57
N GLY A 287 -12.10 11.63 26.13
CA GLY A 287 -13.36 11.19 26.69
C GLY A 287 -13.50 9.67 26.71
N PRO A 288 -14.58 9.11 27.25
CA PRO A 288 -14.76 7.67 27.32
C PRO A 288 -14.79 6.99 25.95
N ARG A 289 -14.94 7.75 24.87
CA ARG A 289 -15.00 7.23 23.51
C ARG A 289 -13.66 7.23 22.81
N CYS A 290 -13.41 6.16 22.06
CA CYS A 290 -12.21 6.01 21.26
C CYS A 290 -12.09 7.13 20.22
N PRO A 291 -11.00 7.92 20.18
CA PRO A 291 -10.84 9.00 19.21
C PRO A 291 -10.63 8.48 17.78
N ILE A 292 -10.30 7.20 17.62
CA ILE A 292 -10.06 6.60 16.29
C ILE A 292 -11.36 6.12 15.64
N CYS A 293 -12.18 5.32 16.32
CA CYS A 293 -13.42 4.82 15.73
C CYS A 293 -14.66 5.69 16.08
N GLY A 294 -14.60 6.50 17.13
CA GLY A 294 -15.70 7.32 17.60
C GLY A 294 -16.87 6.53 18.24
N VAL A 295 -16.78 5.19 18.28
CA VAL A 295 -17.86 4.28 18.69
C VAL A 295 -17.56 3.59 20.00
N GLY A 296 -16.41 2.92 20.11
CA GLY A 296 -16.05 2.13 21.28
C GLY A 296 -15.62 2.99 22.46
N GLU A 297 -15.83 2.48 23.67
CA GLU A 297 -15.30 3.06 24.88
C GLU A 297 -13.85 2.61 25.11
N LEU A 298 -13.05 3.48 25.72
CA LEU A 298 -11.70 3.13 26.14
C LEU A 298 -11.81 2.41 27.50
N SER A 299 -11.55 1.12 27.51
CA SER A 299 -11.41 0.34 28.74
C SER A 299 -10.28 0.92 29.59
N GLY A 300 -10.42 0.87 30.91
CA GLY A 300 -9.40 1.35 31.84
C GLY A 300 -8.03 0.73 31.62
N PHE A 301 -7.03 1.23 32.32
CA PHE A 301 -5.63 0.79 32.25
C PHE A 301 -5.50 -0.72 32.50
N GLU A 302 -5.59 -1.54 31.48
CA GLU A 302 -5.13 -2.91 31.54
C GLU A 302 -3.67 -2.92 31.11
N GLN A 303 -2.84 -3.68 31.86
CA GLN A 303 -1.51 -4.03 31.37
C GLN A 303 -1.71 -4.67 29.99
N SER A 304 -1.24 -4.01 28.95
CA SER A 304 -1.38 -4.53 27.60
C SER A 304 -0.68 -5.88 27.54
N HIS A 305 -1.46 -6.92 27.57
CA HIS A 305 -0.97 -8.21 27.09
C HIS A 305 -0.54 -7.96 25.65
N ALA A 306 0.72 -8.12 25.45
CA ALA A 306 1.47 -7.91 24.24
C ALA A 306 0.63 -7.84 22.98
N ILE A 307 0.66 -6.72 22.35
CA ILE A 307 0.08 -6.46 21.04
C ILE A 307 0.55 -7.52 19.98
N PHE A 308 1.57 -8.31 20.30
CA PHE A 308 2.16 -9.33 19.42
C PHE A 308 2.58 -10.63 20.12
N GLY A 309 1.90 -11.02 21.20
CA GLY A 309 2.14 -12.33 21.85
C GLY A 309 3.34 -12.41 22.79
N ASN A 310 4.00 -11.29 23.11
CA ASN A 310 5.09 -11.24 24.07
C ASN A 310 4.73 -10.32 25.25
N PRO A 311 4.83 -10.77 26.52
CA PRO A 311 4.55 -9.88 27.67
C PRO A 311 5.47 -8.67 27.56
N ASN A 312 4.88 -7.48 27.62
CA ASN A 312 5.62 -6.23 27.52
C ASN A 312 6.63 -6.11 28.67
N PRO A 313 7.94 -6.25 28.41
CA PRO A 313 8.94 -6.26 29.46
C PRO A 313 9.11 -4.89 30.16
N ARG A 314 8.41 -3.85 29.71
CA ARG A 314 8.57 -2.47 30.19
C ARG A 314 7.33 -1.86 30.80
N GLY A 315 6.27 -2.64 31.06
CA GLY A 315 5.07 -2.15 31.76
C GLY A 315 4.42 -0.94 31.11
N ILE A 316 4.23 -0.96 29.78
CA ILE A 316 3.51 0.09 29.07
C ILE A 316 2.03 -0.08 29.37
N ASP A 317 1.49 0.78 30.23
CA ASP A 317 0.05 0.87 30.45
C ASP A 317 -0.58 1.40 29.14
N SER A 318 -1.66 0.77 28.70
CA SER A 318 -2.41 1.18 27.54
C SER A 318 -3.91 1.17 27.82
N ARG A 319 -4.64 2.04 27.12
CA ARG A 319 -6.10 1.98 27.05
C ARG A 319 -6.48 1.32 25.75
N GLN A 320 -7.36 0.32 25.80
CA GLN A 320 -7.84 -0.39 24.62
C GLN A 320 -9.28 0.01 24.32
N CYS A 321 -9.57 0.26 23.04
CA CYS A 321 -10.92 0.49 22.58
C CYS A 321 -11.69 -0.83 22.54
N THR A 322 -12.88 -0.87 23.15
CA THR A 322 -13.74 -2.04 23.20
C THR A 322 -14.34 -2.42 21.83
N TYR A 323 -14.37 -1.49 20.88
CA TYR A 323 -14.94 -1.72 19.55
C TYR A 323 -13.88 -2.03 18.47
N CYS A 324 -12.87 -1.18 18.32
CA CYS A 324 -11.86 -1.35 17.26
C CYS A 324 -10.58 -2.02 17.73
N GLY A 325 -10.47 -2.35 19.02
CA GLY A 325 -9.30 -3.02 19.61
C GLY A 325 -8.03 -2.18 19.68
N ILE A 326 -8.09 -0.91 19.26
CA ILE A 326 -6.93 -0.02 19.25
C ILE A 326 -6.44 0.26 20.66
N CYS A 327 -5.13 0.11 20.88
CA CYS A 327 -4.47 0.39 22.15
C CYS A 327 -3.74 1.74 22.07
N PHE A 328 -3.95 2.58 23.08
CA PHE A 328 -3.24 3.85 23.25
C PHE A 328 -2.18 3.69 24.34
N PRO A 329 -0.87 3.70 24.00
CA PRO A 329 0.18 3.52 24.98
C PRO A 329 0.27 4.72 25.94
N PHE A 330 0.10 4.44 27.23
CA PHE A 330 0.05 5.46 28.29
C PHE A 330 1.33 6.29 28.43
N ASN A 331 2.49 5.67 28.24
CA ASN A 331 3.78 6.36 28.36
C ASN A 331 4.00 7.45 27.29
N ALA A 332 3.39 7.33 26.13
CA ALA A 332 3.42 8.38 25.11
C ALA A 332 2.65 9.62 25.58
N LEU A 333 1.58 9.42 26.35
CA LEU A 333 0.73 10.46 26.91
C LEU A 333 1.37 11.12 28.15
N LYS A 334 1.95 10.33 29.07
CA LYS A 334 2.64 10.86 30.28
C LYS A 334 3.86 11.73 29.98
N ARG A 335 4.66 11.40 28.96
CA ARG A 335 5.83 12.20 28.58
C ARG A 335 5.48 13.61 28.15
N ARG A 336 4.30 13.82 27.59
CA ARG A 336 3.84 15.14 27.18
C ARG A 336 3.48 16.02 28.38
N GLU A 337 2.75 15.48 29.35
CA GLU A 337 2.47 16.21 30.60
C GLU A 337 3.74 16.71 31.29
N THR A 338 4.81 15.89 31.27
CA THR A 338 6.10 16.27 31.86
C THR A 338 6.82 17.35 31.05
N LEU A 339 6.69 17.35 29.71
CA LEU A 339 7.25 18.38 28.84
C LEU A 339 6.48 19.70 28.94
N ASP A 340 5.15 19.65 29.00
CA ASP A 340 4.30 20.84 29.12
C ASP A 340 4.40 21.48 30.53
N LYS A 341 4.60 20.67 31.59
CA LYS A 341 4.92 21.18 32.93
C LYS A 341 6.29 21.86 32.97
N ARG A 342 7.30 21.35 32.26
CA ARG A 342 8.61 22.02 32.15
C ARG A 342 8.56 23.34 31.39
N LYS A 343 7.80 23.41 30.28
CA LYS A 343 7.60 24.65 29.50
C LYS A 343 6.78 25.73 30.25
N LYS A 344 6.01 25.37 31.26
CA LYS A 344 5.29 26.33 32.12
C LYS A 344 6.10 26.81 33.33
N LEU A 345 7.28 26.23 33.55
CA LEU A 345 8.21 26.59 34.63
C LEU A 345 9.47 27.31 34.12
N GLU A 346 9.64 27.46 32.80
CA GLU A 346 10.55 28.36 32.11
C GLU A 346 9.77 29.59 31.60
#